data_10f3d52521ba8a6ef743a439d8e8740a
#
_entry.id   10f3d52521ba8a6ef743a439d8e8740a
#
_cell.length_a   1.000
_cell.length_b   1.000
_cell.length_c   1.000
_cell.angle_alpha   90.00
_cell.angle_beta   90.00
_cell.angle_gamma   90.00
#
_symmetry.space_group_name_H-M   'P 1'
#
loop_
_entity.id
_entity.type
_entity.pdbx_description
1 polymer ?
#
loop_
_entity_poly.entity_id
_entity_poly.type
_entity_poly.pdbx_seq_one_letter_code
_entity_poly.pdbx_strand_id
1 'polypeptide(L)'
;MKFISTFLALFMATVAANAQKYIGGDISALTRNETFNPTFLDKNGNTVSDPLDIFKSEEMNIMRVRLFVKPSDYANNDPWACQDLEYVKELGKRIKDKGFKLMLDFHYSDTWADPAKQWTPKQWETLTDDQLYTKIYEYTKDALEQMKAAGAEPEFIQTGNEISYGMLWGKEGSSSLKKCFLGSSANWSRFTTLLKNAGKACREVCPSAKIIIHTERAAQTNVLTNFYDRMKSDNVDYDIIGLSYYPVWHNTSATRETAIKTLESRKKKKNIMIVETGY
;
A
#
# COMPACT_ATOMS: atom_id res chain seq x y z
N MET A 1 12.17 68.60 16.64
CA MET A 1 12.45 67.16 16.64
C MET A 1 11.17 66.42 16.29
N LYS A 2 11.06 65.87 15.10
CA LYS A 2 9.89 65.07 14.65
C LYS A 2 10.25 63.59 14.79
N PHE A 3 9.54 62.88 15.67
CA PHE A 3 9.65 61.40 15.78
C PHE A 3 8.82 60.76 14.68
N ILE A 4 9.49 60.07 13.78
CA ILE A 4 8.85 59.21 12.78
C ILE A 4 8.71 57.80 13.41
N SER A 5 7.49 57.43 13.76
CA SER A 5 7.17 56.03 14.17
C SER A 5 6.98 55.17 12.93
N THR A 6 7.91 54.28 12.69
CA THR A 6 7.80 53.29 11.62
C THR A 6 7.01 52.11 12.18
N PHE A 7 5.76 51.96 11.72
CA PHE A 7 4.94 50.76 11.98
C PHE A 7 5.44 49.63 11.04
N LEU A 8 6.08 48.62 11.63
CA LEU A 8 6.44 47.39 10.95
C LEU A 8 5.22 46.46 10.97
N ALA A 9 4.46 46.39 9.89
CA ALA A 9 3.36 45.45 9.71
C ALA A 9 3.93 44.06 9.44
N LEU A 10 3.88 43.18 10.44
CA LEU A 10 4.25 41.78 10.32
C LEU A 10 3.11 41.04 9.60
N PHE A 11 3.27 40.80 8.31
CA PHE A 11 2.38 39.95 7.55
C PHE A 11 2.62 38.50 7.99
N MET A 12 1.81 37.98 8.90
CA MET A 12 1.71 36.54 9.12
C MET A 12 0.93 35.93 7.95
N ALA A 13 1.67 35.39 6.99
CA ALA A 13 1.10 34.49 6.00
C ALA A 13 0.69 33.20 6.73
N THR A 14 -0.58 33.04 7.04
CA THR A 14 -1.15 31.76 7.44
C THR A 14 -1.10 30.86 6.22
N VAL A 15 -0.08 30.01 6.13
CA VAL A 15 -0.10 28.88 5.21
C VAL A 15 -1.20 27.95 5.74
N ALA A 16 -2.41 28.07 5.18
CA ALA A 16 -3.41 27.04 5.34
C ALA A 16 -2.80 25.76 4.73
N ALA A 17 -2.37 24.84 5.58
CA ALA A 17 -2.01 23.51 5.16
C ALA A 17 -3.29 22.83 4.66
N ASN A 18 -3.61 23.02 3.38
CA ASN A 18 -4.62 22.21 2.71
C ASN A 18 -4.11 20.77 2.76
N ALA A 19 -4.66 19.96 3.65
CA ALA A 19 -4.42 18.52 3.65
C ALA A 19 -4.78 18.02 2.25
N GLN A 20 -3.80 17.52 1.51
CA GLN A 20 -4.03 17.01 0.17
C GLN A 20 -4.95 15.80 0.29
N LYS A 21 -6.16 15.92 -0.26
CA LYS A 21 -7.14 14.84 -0.27
C LYS A 21 -6.81 13.87 -1.41
N TYR A 22 -6.63 12.59 -1.10
CA TYR A 22 -6.47 11.53 -2.07
C TYR A 22 -7.81 10.79 -2.23
N ILE A 23 -8.29 10.70 -3.46
CA ILE A 23 -9.49 9.95 -3.83
C ILE A 23 -9.12 9.09 -5.03
N GLY A 24 -9.43 7.80 -4.97
CA GLY A 24 -9.11 6.88 -6.04
C GLY A 24 -9.63 5.48 -5.77
N GLY A 25 -9.12 4.53 -6.52
CA GLY A 25 -9.51 3.13 -6.42
C GLY A 25 -8.37 2.18 -6.79
N ASP A 26 -8.59 0.91 -6.49
CA ASP A 26 -7.74 -0.17 -6.98
C ASP A 26 -8.20 -0.57 -8.38
N ILE A 27 -7.32 -0.43 -9.35
CA ILE A 27 -7.59 -0.75 -10.76
C ILE A 27 -6.67 -1.85 -11.30
N SER A 28 -6.10 -2.65 -10.40
CA SER A 28 -5.15 -3.72 -10.75
C SER A 28 -5.64 -4.66 -11.84
N ALA A 29 -6.95 -4.89 -11.93
CA ALA A 29 -7.55 -5.76 -12.94
C ALA A 29 -7.92 -5.04 -14.24
N LEU A 30 -7.64 -3.73 -14.39
CA LEU A 30 -8.13 -2.96 -15.53
C LEU A 30 -7.69 -3.53 -16.87
N THR A 31 -6.40 -3.71 -17.08
CA THR A 31 -5.87 -4.26 -18.36
C THR A 31 -6.40 -5.68 -18.62
N ARG A 32 -6.58 -6.50 -17.57
CA ARG A 32 -7.21 -7.81 -17.71
C ARG A 32 -8.67 -7.70 -18.13
N ASN A 33 -9.44 -6.78 -17.53
CA ASN A 33 -10.83 -6.54 -17.92
C ASN A 33 -10.95 -6.11 -19.40
N GLU A 34 -10.05 -5.27 -19.86
CA GLU A 34 -10.02 -4.76 -21.24
C GLU A 34 -9.86 -5.88 -22.27
N THR A 35 -9.24 -7.02 -21.92
CA THR A 35 -9.12 -8.17 -22.82
C THR A 35 -10.48 -8.80 -23.21
N PHE A 36 -11.54 -8.51 -22.45
CA PHE A 36 -12.92 -8.95 -22.74
C PHE A 36 -13.67 -7.97 -23.62
N ASN A 37 -13.04 -6.89 -24.11
CA ASN A 37 -13.62 -5.84 -24.93
C ASN A 37 -14.92 -5.23 -24.34
N PRO A 38 -14.95 -4.83 -23.06
CA PRO A 38 -16.13 -4.22 -22.46
C PRO A 38 -16.38 -2.85 -23.06
N THR A 39 -17.63 -2.42 -23.03
CA THR A 39 -17.97 -1.01 -23.29
C THR A 39 -17.94 -0.24 -21.97
N PHE A 40 -17.05 0.73 -21.86
CA PHE A 40 -17.00 1.63 -20.72
C PHE A 40 -17.95 2.83 -20.96
N LEU A 41 -18.73 3.15 -19.96
CA LEU A 41 -19.68 4.26 -19.99
C LEU A 41 -19.37 5.27 -18.89
N ASP A 42 -19.51 6.56 -19.19
CA ASP A 42 -19.49 7.62 -18.19
C ASP A 42 -20.83 7.63 -17.40
N LYS A 43 -20.95 8.51 -16.42
CA LYS A 43 -22.17 8.66 -15.60
C LYS A 43 -23.42 9.11 -16.39
N ASN A 44 -23.25 9.59 -17.61
CA ASN A 44 -24.33 10.02 -18.50
C ASN A 44 -24.71 8.93 -19.51
N GLY A 45 -24.02 7.77 -19.49
CA GLY A 45 -24.23 6.67 -20.41
C GLY A 45 -23.49 6.81 -21.75
N ASN A 46 -22.60 7.76 -21.89
CA ASN A 46 -21.78 7.91 -23.10
C ASN A 46 -20.61 6.94 -23.08
N THR A 47 -20.31 6.36 -24.26
CA THR A 47 -19.13 5.48 -24.42
C THR A 47 -17.84 6.28 -24.25
N VAL A 48 -16.93 5.71 -23.45
CA VAL A 48 -15.58 6.26 -23.18
C VAL A 48 -14.53 5.26 -23.66
N SER A 49 -13.56 5.74 -24.41
CA SER A 49 -12.51 4.88 -24.99
C SER A 49 -11.47 4.43 -23.97
N ASP A 50 -11.18 5.28 -22.97
CA ASP A 50 -10.23 4.97 -21.90
C ASP A 50 -10.91 5.14 -20.53
N PRO A 51 -11.12 4.07 -19.77
CA PRO A 51 -11.78 4.14 -18.46
C PRO A 51 -11.07 5.04 -17.45
N LEU A 52 -9.77 5.33 -17.62
CA LEU A 52 -9.07 6.31 -16.79
C LEU A 52 -9.63 7.72 -16.93
N ASP A 53 -10.24 8.07 -18.08
CA ASP A 53 -10.87 9.37 -18.28
C ASP A 53 -12.15 9.48 -17.43
N ILE A 54 -12.87 8.39 -17.18
CA ILE A 54 -14.02 8.35 -16.27
C ILE A 54 -13.55 8.71 -14.85
N PHE A 55 -12.52 8.04 -14.33
CA PHE A 55 -11.99 8.32 -13.00
C PHE A 55 -11.48 9.76 -12.87
N LYS A 56 -10.88 10.30 -13.95
CA LYS A 56 -10.43 11.69 -13.98
C LYS A 56 -11.60 12.68 -13.92
N SER A 57 -12.69 12.40 -14.64
CA SER A 57 -13.90 13.24 -14.63
C SER A 57 -14.62 13.24 -13.28
N GLU A 58 -14.45 12.20 -12.49
CA GLU A 58 -14.95 12.09 -11.11
C GLU A 58 -13.92 12.59 -10.05
N GLU A 59 -12.96 13.40 -10.46
CA GLU A 59 -11.96 14.06 -9.60
C GLU A 59 -11.04 13.10 -8.82
N MET A 60 -10.97 11.84 -9.21
CA MET A 60 -9.99 10.92 -8.65
C MET A 60 -8.58 11.37 -9.03
N ASN A 61 -7.64 11.19 -8.12
CA ASN A 61 -6.27 11.69 -8.28
C ASN A 61 -5.17 10.67 -7.93
N ILE A 62 -5.55 9.47 -7.50
CA ILE A 62 -4.64 8.38 -7.16
C ILE A 62 -5.23 7.04 -7.61
N MET A 63 -4.37 6.15 -8.15
CA MET A 63 -4.75 4.78 -8.48
C MET A 63 -3.84 3.80 -7.77
N ARG A 64 -4.42 2.76 -7.19
CA ARG A 64 -3.71 1.65 -6.55
C ARG A 64 -3.58 0.49 -7.52
N VAL A 65 -2.39 -0.12 -7.56
CA VAL A 65 -2.09 -1.31 -8.37
C VAL A 65 -1.31 -2.31 -7.52
N ARG A 66 -1.77 -3.55 -7.50
CA ARG A 66 -1.11 -4.68 -6.81
C ARG A 66 0.01 -5.25 -7.69
N LEU A 67 1.06 -5.74 -7.02
CA LEU A 67 2.17 -6.44 -7.67
C LEU A 67 2.37 -7.80 -6.99
N PHE A 68 2.23 -8.88 -7.76
CA PHE A 68 2.59 -10.24 -7.38
C PHE A 68 4.01 -10.56 -7.85
N VAL A 69 4.68 -11.51 -7.19
CA VAL A 69 6.06 -11.86 -7.53
C VAL A 69 6.14 -12.62 -8.85
N LYS A 70 5.40 -13.71 -8.96
CA LYS A 70 5.29 -14.49 -10.20
C LYS A 70 3.96 -15.25 -10.23
N PRO A 71 2.87 -14.59 -10.59
CA PRO A 71 1.54 -15.19 -10.52
C PRO A 71 1.39 -16.43 -11.42
N SER A 72 2.17 -16.56 -12.49
CA SER A 72 2.21 -17.76 -13.34
C SER A 72 2.71 -19.03 -12.61
N ASP A 73 3.41 -18.89 -11.49
CA ASP A 73 3.90 -20.02 -10.70
C ASP A 73 2.84 -20.54 -9.70
N TYR A 74 1.74 -19.80 -9.50
CA TYR A 74 0.67 -20.20 -8.61
C TYR A 74 -0.26 -21.23 -9.27
N ALA A 75 -0.34 -22.41 -8.66
CA ALA A 75 -0.95 -23.60 -9.28
C ALA A 75 -2.48 -23.49 -9.49
N ASN A 76 -3.18 -22.62 -8.79
CA ASN A 76 -4.64 -22.52 -8.85
C ASN A 76 -5.17 -21.65 -9.99
N ASN A 77 -4.29 -21.14 -10.86
CA ASN A 77 -4.64 -20.39 -12.06
C ASN A 77 -5.79 -19.39 -11.88
N ASP A 78 -5.71 -18.58 -10.81
CA ASP A 78 -6.63 -17.46 -10.67
C ASP A 78 -6.34 -16.43 -11.77
N PRO A 79 -7.22 -16.28 -12.76
CA PRO A 79 -6.98 -15.38 -13.89
C PRO A 79 -6.94 -13.91 -13.49
N TRP A 80 -7.37 -13.58 -12.26
CA TRP A 80 -7.34 -12.24 -11.70
C TRP A 80 -6.07 -11.94 -10.91
N ALA A 81 -5.26 -12.97 -10.60
CA ALA A 81 -3.91 -12.83 -10.07
C ALA A 81 -2.90 -12.82 -11.22
N CYS A 82 -2.92 -11.79 -12.05
CA CYS A 82 -2.11 -11.66 -13.26
C CYS A 82 -1.12 -10.49 -13.24
N GLN A 83 -1.09 -9.74 -12.15
CA GLN A 83 -0.31 -8.51 -12.01
C GLN A 83 1.15 -8.83 -11.68
N ASP A 84 1.90 -9.35 -12.67
CA ASP A 84 3.35 -9.42 -12.62
C ASP A 84 4.00 -8.05 -12.91
N LEU A 85 5.32 -7.99 -12.85
CA LEU A 85 6.02 -6.71 -12.98
C LEU A 85 5.81 -6.06 -14.36
N GLU A 86 5.78 -6.84 -15.44
CA GLU A 86 5.56 -6.28 -16.79
C GLU A 86 4.17 -5.66 -16.90
N TYR A 87 3.14 -6.37 -16.49
CA TYR A 87 1.78 -5.88 -16.44
C TYR A 87 1.68 -4.57 -15.62
N VAL A 88 2.32 -4.55 -14.45
CA VAL A 88 2.24 -3.40 -13.53
C VAL A 88 3.02 -2.20 -14.04
N LYS A 89 4.16 -2.40 -14.74
CA LYS A 89 4.89 -1.32 -15.40
C LYS A 89 4.04 -0.62 -16.46
N GLU A 90 3.39 -1.40 -17.33
CA GLU A 90 2.53 -0.86 -18.39
C GLU A 90 1.33 -0.09 -17.83
N LEU A 91 0.60 -0.69 -16.89
CA LEU A 91 -0.55 -0.04 -16.25
C LEU A 91 -0.11 1.19 -15.44
N GLY A 92 0.99 1.08 -14.70
CA GLY A 92 1.56 2.17 -13.91
C GLY A 92 1.95 3.36 -14.78
N LYS A 93 2.60 3.11 -15.92
CA LYS A 93 2.92 4.17 -16.89
C LYS A 93 1.66 4.85 -17.41
N ARG A 94 0.64 4.09 -17.81
CA ARG A 94 -0.65 4.61 -18.28
C ARG A 94 -1.32 5.50 -17.21
N ILE A 95 -1.30 5.08 -15.94
CA ILE A 95 -1.79 5.86 -14.80
C ILE A 95 -1.04 7.21 -14.70
N LYS A 96 0.29 7.17 -14.79
CA LYS A 96 1.13 8.39 -14.72
C LYS A 96 0.90 9.30 -15.89
N ASP A 97 0.80 8.79 -17.11
CA ASP A 97 0.54 9.55 -18.34
C ASP A 97 -0.81 10.30 -18.27
N LYS A 98 -1.82 9.73 -17.58
CA LYS A 98 -3.10 10.40 -17.30
C LYS A 98 -3.04 11.41 -16.14
N GLY A 99 -1.89 11.55 -15.50
CA GLY A 99 -1.66 12.52 -14.43
C GLY A 99 -2.21 12.10 -13.06
N PHE A 100 -2.45 10.82 -12.84
CA PHE A 100 -2.73 10.28 -11.51
C PHE A 100 -1.45 10.04 -10.72
N LYS A 101 -1.58 10.02 -9.40
CA LYS A 101 -0.56 9.42 -8.53
C LYS A 101 -0.71 7.91 -8.56
N LEU A 102 0.42 7.21 -8.45
CA LEU A 102 0.47 5.76 -8.40
C LEU A 102 0.74 5.30 -6.95
N MET A 103 -0.11 4.40 -6.45
CA MET A 103 0.14 3.61 -5.25
C MET A 103 0.46 2.19 -5.68
N LEU A 104 1.69 1.76 -5.47
CA LEU A 104 2.14 0.40 -5.73
C LEU A 104 2.01 -0.45 -4.47
N ASP A 105 1.29 -1.56 -4.57
CA ASP A 105 1.06 -2.50 -3.47
C ASP A 105 1.80 -3.81 -3.70
N PHE A 106 2.90 -4.02 -3.00
CA PHE A 106 3.64 -5.28 -3.01
C PHE A 106 2.92 -6.34 -2.18
N HIS A 107 2.41 -7.38 -2.80
CA HIS A 107 1.87 -8.53 -2.08
C HIS A 107 2.95 -9.47 -1.54
N TYR A 108 4.17 -9.46 -2.12
CA TYR A 108 5.26 -10.40 -1.82
C TYR A 108 4.80 -11.85 -1.83
N SER A 109 3.93 -12.19 -2.76
CA SER A 109 3.33 -13.50 -2.96
C SER A 109 3.11 -13.71 -4.47
N ASP A 110 2.91 -14.94 -4.90
CA ASP A 110 2.53 -15.27 -6.28
C ASP A 110 1.01 -15.15 -6.49
N THR A 111 0.26 -14.86 -5.44
CA THR A 111 -1.19 -14.68 -5.45
C THR A 111 -1.62 -13.65 -4.41
N TRP A 112 -2.93 -13.49 -4.24
CA TRP A 112 -3.53 -12.63 -3.23
C TRP A 112 -2.97 -12.93 -1.84
N ALA A 113 -2.36 -11.92 -1.22
CA ALA A 113 -1.99 -11.94 0.18
C ALA A 113 -3.09 -11.22 0.98
N ASP A 114 -3.56 -11.86 2.05
CA ASP A 114 -4.60 -11.35 2.95
C ASP A 114 -4.41 -11.93 4.36
N PRO A 115 -5.25 -11.59 5.35
CA PRO A 115 -5.09 -12.10 6.73
C PRO A 115 -5.18 -13.62 6.88
N ALA A 116 -5.74 -14.32 5.92
CA ALA A 116 -5.83 -15.78 5.91
C ALA A 116 -4.63 -16.45 5.22
N LYS A 117 -3.96 -15.73 4.32
CA LYS A 117 -2.87 -16.28 3.50
C LYS A 117 -1.80 -15.21 3.16
N GLN A 118 -0.57 -15.52 3.52
CA GLN A 118 0.62 -14.72 3.24
C GLN A 118 1.73 -15.66 2.77
N TRP A 119 1.41 -16.40 1.68
CA TRP A 119 2.28 -17.47 1.20
C TRP A 119 3.58 -16.91 0.66
N THR A 120 4.67 -17.57 0.99
CA THR A 120 5.97 -17.28 0.39
C THR A 120 5.91 -17.65 -1.10
N PRO A 121 6.40 -16.78 -2.02
CA PRO A 121 6.49 -17.12 -3.44
C PRO A 121 7.21 -18.44 -3.65
N LYS A 122 6.75 -19.25 -4.60
CA LYS A 122 7.28 -20.59 -4.88
C LYS A 122 8.80 -20.61 -5.03
N GLN A 123 9.34 -19.60 -5.72
CA GLN A 123 10.79 -19.49 -5.94
C GLN A 123 11.59 -19.15 -4.66
N TRP A 124 10.91 -18.70 -3.58
CA TRP A 124 11.53 -18.30 -2.33
C TRP A 124 11.28 -19.30 -1.20
N GLU A 125 10.47 -20.36 -1.41
CA GLU A 125 10.05 -21.31 -0.37
C GLU A 125 11.22 -22.03 0.32
N THR A 126 12.33 -22.22 -0.38
CA THR A 126 13.51 -22.92 0.13
C THR A 126 14.56 -22.02 0.77
N LEU A 127 14.33 -20.70 0.72
CA LEU A 127 15.28 -19.74 1.28
C LEU A 127 15.23 -19.74 2.81
N THR A 128 16.40 -19.60 3.44
CA THR A 128 16.51 -19.31 4.87
C THR A 128 15.98 -17.91 5.19
N ASP A 129 15.76 -17.59 6.46
CA ASP A 129 15.30 -16.25 6.84
C ASP A 129 16.29 -15.17 6.42
N ASP A 130 17.60 -15.38 6.58
CA ASP A 130 18.64 -14.42 6.15
C ASP A 130 18.64 -14.21 4.63
N GLN A 131 18.44 -15.28 3.89
CA GLN A 131 18.29 -15.20 2.43
C GLN A 131 16.99 -14.46 2.03
N LEU A 132 15.89 -14.66 2.77
CA LEU A 132 14.64 -13.92 2.54
C LEU A 132 14.79 -12.42 2.85
N TYR A 133 15.57 -12.04 3.87
CA TYR A 133 15.84 -10.63 4.15
C TYR A 133 16.59 -9.96 3.00
N THR A 134 17.56 -10.64 2.42
CA THR A 134 18.27 -10.17 1.23
C THR A 134 17.34 -10.15 0.02
N LYS A 135 16.58 -11.22 -0.18
CA LYS A 135 15.71 -11.40 -1.34
C LYS A 135 14.60 -10.36 -1.43
N ILE A 136 13.95 -10.02 -0.30
CA ILE A 136 12.90 -8.98 -0.31
C ILE A 136 13.48 -7.60 -0.64
N TYR A 137 14.68 -7.29 -0.15
CA TYR A 137 15.39 -6.06 -0.51
C TYR A 137 15.69 -6.00 -2.01
N GLU A 138 16.33 -7.05 -2.55
CA GLU A 138 16.72 -7.13 -3.95
C GLU A 138 15.51 -7.06 -4.89
N TYR A 139 14.45 -7.83 -4.58
CA TYR A 139 13.22 -7.83 -5.37
C TYR A 139 12.53 -6.46 -5.35
N THR A 140 12.39 -5.85 -4.17
CA THR A 140 11.76 -4.53 -4.05
C THR A 140 12.56 -3.48 -4.81
N LYS A 141 13.89 -3.51 -4.69
CA LYS A 141 14.80 -2.59 -5.39
C LYS A 141 14.67 -2.75 -6.91
N ASP A 142 14.82 -3.97 -7.42
CA ASP A 142 14.74 -4.26 -8.86
C ASP A 142 13.37 -3.85 -9.44
N ALA A 143 12.27 -4.21 -8.77
CA ALA A 143 10.94 -3.83 -9.22
C ALA A 143 10.77 -2.31 -9.31
N LEU A 144 11.21 -1.57 -8.29
CA LEU A 144 11.10 -0.10 -8.27
C LEU A 144 12.02 0.56 -9.31
N GLU A 145 13.23 0.05 -9.53
CA GLU A 145 14.14 0.53 -10.58
C GLU A 145 13.52 0.33 -11.97
N GLN A 146 12.91 -0.81 -12.23
CA GLN A 146 12.21 -1.09 -13.48
C GLN A 146 10.95 -0.24 -13.65
N MET A 147 10.14 -0.05 -12.60
CA MET A 147 8.99 0.86 -12.61
C MET A 147 9.43 2.29 -12.94
N LYS A 148 10.48 2.77 -12.30
CA LYS A 148 11.04 4.11 -12.55
C LYS A 148 11.55 4.25 -13.98
N ALA A 149 12.28 3.29 -14.49
CA ALA A 149 12.78 3.27 -15.86
C ALA A 149 11.65 3.27 -16.90
N ALA A 150 10.51 2.64 -16.59
CA ALA A 150 9.31 2.62 -17.41
C ALA A 150 8.46 3.91 -17.34
N GLY A 151 8.83 4.90 -16.51
CA GLY A 151 8.03 6.10 -16.29
C GLY A 151 6.83 5.88 -15.35
N ALA A 152 6.85 4.81 -14.56
CA ALA A 152 5.82 4.41 -13.59
C ALA A 152 6.30 4.53 -12.14
N GLU A 153 7.17 5.50 -11.81
CA GLU A 153 7.65 5.72 -10.45
C GLU A 153 6.47 6.01 -9.51
N PRO A 154 6.26 5.20 -8.44
CA PRO A 154 5.14 5.39 -7.54
C PRO A 154 5.39 6.53 -6.55
N GLU A 155 4.34 7.27 -6.19
CA GLU A 155 4.36 8.23 -5.08
C GLU A 155 4.05 7.58 -3.74
N PHE A 156 3.40 6.42 -3.76
CA PHE A 156 3.06 5.63 -2.56
C PHE A 156 3.47 4.19 -2.78
N ILE A 157 4.09 3.59 -1.78
CA ILE A 157 4.56 2.20 -1.83
C ILE A 157 4.05 1.48 -0.59
N GLN A 158 3.22 0.49 -0.79
CA GLN A 158 2.71 -0.38 0.25
C GLN A 158 3.59 -1.63 0.32
N THR A 159 4.25 -1.83 1.46
CA THR A 159 5.19 -2.94 1.67
C THR A 159 4.49 -4.12 2.35
N GLY A 160 3.64 -4.78 1.62
CA GLY A 160 2.80 -5.89 2.07
C GLY A 160 1.32 -5.50 2.18
N ASN A 161 0.42 -6.42 1.81
CA ASN A 161 -1.03 -6.26 1.88
C ASN A 161 -1.61 -6.95 3.11
N GLU A 162 -2.35 -6.20 3.96
CA GLU A 162 -3.08 -6.71 5.14
C GLU A 162 -2.24 -7.61 6.07
N ILE A 163 -1.07 -7.11 6.47
CA ILE A 163 0.00 -7.87 7.11
C ILE A 163 -0.10 -7.96 8.64
N SER A 164 -1.30 -7.87 9.23
CA SER A 164 -1.47 -7.91 10.69
C SER A 164 -0.95 -9.19 11.34
N TYR A 165 -0.86 -10.28 10.61
CA TYR A 165 -0.28 -11.56 11.03
C TYR A 165 1.11 -11.84 10.45
N GLY A 166 1.81 -10.79 9.97
CA GLY A 166 3.09 -10.94 9.29
C GLY A 166 2.95 -11.26 7.80
N MET A 167 4.07 -11.59 7.16
CA MET A 167 4.17 -11.88 5.73
C MET A 167 5.18 -13.00 5.46
N LEU A 168 5.17 -13.57 4.25
CA LEU A 168 6.09 -14.63 3.84
C LEU A 168 6.10 -15.78 4.85
N TRP A 169 4.91 -16.31 5.18
CA TRP A 169 4.73 -17.31 6.24
C TRP A 169 5.42 -18.64 5.97
N GLY A 170 5.71 -18.95 4.72
CA GLY A 170 6.20 -20.22 4.24
C GLY A 170 5.32 -20.77 3.12
N LYS A 171 5.59 -22.03 2.75
CA LYS A 171 4.84 -22.73 1.72
C LYS A 171 3.38 -22.95 2.12
N GLU A 172 2.46 -22.78 1.17
CA GLU A 172 1.05 -23.14 1.34
C GLU A 172 0.90 -24.62 1.77
N GLY A 173 0.01 -24.87 2.74
CA GLY A 173 -0.21 -26.21 3.27
C GLY A 173 0.85 -26.71 4.27
N SER A 174 1.88 -25.90 4.56
CA SER A 174 2.87 -26.26 5.59
C SER A 174 2.25 -26.23 7.00
N SER A 175 2.65 -27.19 7.85
CA SER A 175 2.28 -27.20 9.27
C SER A 175 3.05 -26.18 10.12
N SER A 176 4.15 -25.61 9.59
CA SER A 176 5.05 -24.71 10.31
C SER A 176 5.08 -23.30 9.68
N LEU A 177 3.94 -22.62 9.72
CA LEU A 177 3.83 -21.25 9.19
C LEU A 177 4.40 -20.24 10.19
N LYS A 178 5.21 -19.29 9.68
CA LYS A 178 5.86 -18.25 10.47
C LYS A 178 4.96 -17.02 10.64
N LYS A 179 3.77 -17.21 11.22
CA LYS A 179 2.81 -16.14 11.52
C LYS A 179 3.23 -15.34 12.75
N CYS A 180 2.86 -14.06 12.77
CA CYS A 180 2.96 -13.20 13.95
C CYS A 180 1.61 -13.11 14.63
N PHE A 181 1.57 -13.28 15.97
CA PHE A 181 0.35 -13.13 16.75
C PHE A 181 0.58 -12.15 17.90
N LEU A 182 -0.45 -11.38 18.23
CA LEU A 182 -0.42 -10.54 19.42
C LEU A 182 -0.24 -11.39 20.69
N GLY A 183 0.61 -10.90 21.61
CA GLY A 183 0.96 -11.64 22.81
C GLY A 183 2.02 -12.72 22.62
N SER A 184 2.48 -12.96 21.40
CA SER A 184 3.59 -13.86 21.08
C SER A 184 4.80 -13.09 20.58
N SER A 185 5.99 -13.44 21.06
CA SER A 185 7.27 -12.92 20.50
C SER A 185 7.70 -13.66 19.24
N ALA A 186 7.08 -14.83 18.95
CA ALA A 186 7.44 -15.63 17.80
C ALA A 186 7.27 -14.85 16.48
N ASN A 187 8.28 -14.99 15.64
CA ASN A 187 8.33 -14.42 14.29
C ASN A 187 8.26 -12.88 14.17
N TRP A 188 8.04 -12.12 15.24
CA TRP A 188 8.00 -10.66 15.16
C TRP A 188 9.30 -10.05 14.67
N SER A 189 10.44 -10.47 15.22
CA SER A 189 11.76 -9.98 14.79
C SER A 189 12.01 -10.29 13.30
N ARG A 190 11.64 -11.50 12.86
CA ARG A 190 11.69 -11.88 11.45
C ARG A 190 10.84 -10.96 10.59
N PHE A 191 9.59 -10.76 10.96
CA PHE A 191 8.64 -9.94 10.21
C PHE A 191 9.10 -8.48 10.10
N THR A 192 9.51 -7.86 11.22
CA THR A 192 9.97 -6.47 11.18
C THR A 192 11.31 -6.32 10.46
N THR A 193 12.15 -7.35 10.42
CA THR A 193 13.37 -7.36 9.59
C THR A 193 13.03 -7.40 8.09
N LEU A 194 12.04 -8.19 7.68
CA LEU A 194 11.56 -8.17 6.30
C LEU A 194 11.07 -6.77 5.90
N LEU A 195 10.25 -6.12 6.75
CA LEU A 195 9.75 -4.77 6.48
C LEU A 195 10.86 -3.72 6.40
N LYS A 196 11.88 -3.81 7.27
CA LYS A 196 13.03 -2.91 7.23
C LYS A 196 13.81 -3.03 5.92
N ASN A 197 14.01 -4.26 5.44
CA ASN A 197 14.71 -4.50 4.18
C ASN A 197 13.89 -4.00 2.97
N ALA A 198 12.59 -4.24 2.94
CA ALA A 198 11.70 -3.68 1.92
C ALA A 198 11.72 -2.14 1.95
N GLY A 199 11.56 -1.55 3.14
CA GLY A 199 11.59 -0.09 3.33
C GLY A 199 12.92 0.54 2.92
N LYS A 200 14.06 -0.13 3.21
CA LYS A 200 15.39 0.30 2.77
C LYS A 200 15.44 0.43 1.24
N ALA A 201 15.00 -0.59 0.51
CA ALA A 201 14.95 -0.55 -0.96
C ALA A 201 14.05 0.58 -1.47
N CYS A 202 12.89 0.80 -0.83
CA CYS A 202 11.99 1.92 -1.18
C CYS A 202 12.70 3.28 -1.05
N ARG A 203 13.41 3.51 0.06
CA ARG A 203 14.13 4.77 0.29
C ARG A 203 15.29 4.99 -0.67
N GLU A 204 15.96 3.92 -1.06
CA GLU A 204 17.09 4.01 -2.01
C GLU A 204 16.63 4.38 -3.43
N VAL A 205 15.56 3.76 -3.91
CA VAL A 205 15.11 3.94 -5.31
C VAL A 205 14.13 5.10 -5.46
N CYS A 206 13.18 5.23 -4.53
CA CYS A 206 12.10 6.22 -4.57
C CYS A 206 12.09 7.05 -3.25
N PRO A 207 13.11 7.87 -2.98
CA PRO A 207 13.26 8.57 -1.69
C PRO A 207 12.11 9.53 -1.37
N SER A 208 11.40 10.04 -2.38
CA SER A 208 10.26 10.93 -2.23
C SER A 208 8.94 10.19 -1.98
N ALA A 209 8.87 8.89 -2.28
CA ALA A 209 7.67 8.09 -2.09
C ALA A 209 7.32 7.92 -0.61
N LYS A 210 6.01 7.82 -0.34
CA LYS A 210 5.50 7.53 1.01
C LYS A 210 5.33 6.04 1.20
N ILE A 211 6.01 5.48 2.20
CA ILE A 211 5.89 4.07 2.55
C ILE A 211 4.66 3.87 3.43
N ILE A 212 3.85 2.89 3.08
CA ILE A 212 2.60 2.53 3.77
C ILE A 212 2.76 1.15 4.39
N ILE A 213 2.41 1.03 5.68
CA ILE A 213 2.18 -0.27 6.34
C ILE A 213 0.69 -0.48 6.44
N HIS A 214 0.18 -1.58 5.85
CA HIS A 214 -1.23 -1.85 5.65
C HIS A 214 -1.76 -2.98 6.52
N THR A 215 -2.86 -2.70 7.24
CA THR A 215 -3.57 -3.69 8.06
C THR A 215 -5.08 -3.57 7.90
N GLU A 216 -5.78 -4.68 8.12
CA GLU A 216 -7.24 -4.80 8.06
C GLU A 216 -7.95 -4.60 9.42
N ARG A 217 -7.23 -4.20 10.45
CA ARG A 217 -7.72 -4.16 11.85
C ARG A 217 -8.46 -2.89 12.23
N ALA A 218 -9.04 -2.17 11.27
CA ALA A 218 -9.69 -0.86 11.50
C ALA A 218 -10.81 -0.87 12.56
N ALA A 219 -11.45 -2.03 12.82
CA ALA A 219 -12.47 -2.18 13.87
C ALA A 219 -11.94 -2.69 15.22
N GLN A 220 -10.66 -3.06 15.29
CA GLN A 220 -10.06 -3.69 16.49
C GLN A 220 -8.99 -2.79 17.10
N THR A 221 -9.41 -1.71 17.75
CA THR A 221 -8.55 -0.63 18.24
C THR A 221 -7.31 -1.12 19.00
N ASN A 222 -7.46 -2.06 19.94
CA ASN A 222 -6.33 -2.56 20.72
C ASN A 222 -5.34 -3.38 19.88
N VAL A 223 -5.84 -4.22 18.98
CA VAL A 223 -5.02 -5.00 18.05
C VAL A 223 -4.22 -4.06 17.15
N LEU A 224 -4.91 -3.10 16.57
CA LEU A 224 -4.36 -2.10 15.66
C LEU A 224 -3.27 -1.26 16.35
N THR A 225 -3.55 -0.74 17.55
CA THR A 225 -2.58 0.08 18.27
C THR A 225 -1.35 -0.71 18.68
N ASN A 226 -1.51 -1.95 19.17
CA ASN A 226 -0.40 -2.81 19.56
C ASN A 226 0.48 -3.19 18.36
N PHE A 227 -0.12 -3.43 17.20
CA PHE A 227 0.63 -3.68 15.97
C PHE A 227 1.54 -2.49 15.61
N TYR A 228 1.00 -1.28 15.56
CA TYR A 228 1.80 -0.10 15.22
C TYR A 228 2.75 0.35 16.35
N ASP A 229 2.45 0.03 17.62
CA ASP A 229 3.41 0.18 18.71
C ASP A 229 4.60 -0.74 18.52
N ARG A 230 4.40 -1.96 18.04
CA ARG A 230 5.47 -2.87 17.70
C ARG A 230 6.30 -2.35 16.52
N MET A 231 5.68 -1.85 15.46
CA MET A 231 6.41 -1.22 14.34
C MET A 231 7.34 -0.10 14.83
N LYS A 232 6.85 0.72 15.77
CA LYS A 232 7.64 1.78 16.37
C LYS A 232 8.78 1.25 17.24
N SER A 233 8.51 0.29 18.14
CA SER A 233 9.54 -0.26 19.03
C SER A 233 10.66 -0.96 18.29
N ASP A 234 10.33 -1.61 17.18
CA ASP A 234 11.29 -2.32 16.34
C ASP A 234 11.96 -1.39 15.29
N ASN A 235 11.67 -0.08 15.31
CA ASN A 235 12.22 0.91 14.40
C ASN A 235 11.97 0.59 12.90
N VAL A 236 10.75 0.17 12.56
CA VAL A 236 10.33 0.03 11.16
C VAL A 236 10.10 1.42 10.58
N ASP A 237 10.74 1.70 9.44
CA ASP A 237 10.57 2.98 8.74
C ASP A 237 9.35 2.93 7.82
N TYR A 238 8.41 3.86 8.02
CA TYR A 238 7.23 4.09 7.18
C TYR A 238 6.64 5.47 7.42
N ASP A 239 5.80 5.97 6.52
CA ASP A 239 5.18 7.30 6.58
C ASP A 239 3.70 7.26 6.97
N ILE A 240 2.98 6.24 6.49
CA ILE A 240 1.51 6.18 6.52
C ILE A 240 1.05 4.87 7.14
N ILE A 241 0.04 4.97 7.99
CA ILE A 241 -0.76 3.85 8.47
C ILE A 241 -1.87 3.60 7.44
N GLY A 242 -1.78 2.50 6.69
CA GLY A 242 -2.80 2.06 5.74
C GLY A 242 -3.82 1.15 6.40
N LEU A 243 -5.10 1.37 6.12
CA LEU A 243 -6.18 0.58 6.69
C LEU A 243 -7.14 0.09 5.60
N SER A 244 -7.52 -1.19 5.66
CA SER A 244 -8.74 -1.67 5.02
C SER A 244 -9.94 -1.33 5.89
N TYR A 245 -11.01 -0.84 5.25
CA TYR A 245 -12.29 -0.64 5.92
C TYR A 245 -13.44 -1.12 5.05
N TYR A 246 -14.04 -2.22 5.43
CA TYR A 246 -15.23 -2.79 4.79
C TYR A 246 -16.40 -2.74 5.77
N PRO A 247 -17.46 -1.94 5.51
CA PRO A 247 -18.61 -1.82 6.42
C PRO A 247 -19.22 -3.16 6.83
N VAL A 248 -19.28 -4.11 5.90
CA VAL A 248 -19.82 -5.47 6.14
C VAL A 248 -19.03 -6.25 7.18
N TRP A 249 -17.68 -6.07 7.23
CA TRP A 249 -16.80 -6.85 8.10
C TRP A 249 -16.34 -6.07 9.33
N HIS A 250 -16.27 -4.75 9.23
CA HIS A 250 -15.61 -3.88 10.21
C HIS A 250 -16.60 -3.05 11.06
N ASN A 251 -17.88 -3.41 11.06
CA ASN A 251 -18.93 -2.71 11.82
C ASN A 251 -19.14 -1.24 11.39
N THR A 252 -19.72 -0.45 12.29
CA THR A 252 -20.13 0.92 12.01
C THR A 252 -18.95 1.87 11.79
N SER A 253 -19.22 2.98 11.11
CA SER A 253 -18.27 4.10 10.96
C SER A 253 -17.76 4.66 12.30
N ALA A 254 -18.56 4.58 13.36
CA ALA A 254 -18.17 5.01 14.71
C ALA A 254 -17.02 4.17 15.29
N THR A 255 -17.01 2.86 15.05
CA THR A 255 -15.91 1.97 15.48
C THR A 255 -14.61 2.32 14.78
N ARG A 256 -14.67 2.55 13.45
CA ARG A 256 -13.53 3.04 12.65
C ARG A 256 -13.02 4.38 13.17
N GLU A 257 -13.91 5.33 13.40
CA GLU A 257 -13.55 6.68 13.90
C GLU A 257 -12.83 6.61 15.25
N THR A 258 -13.28 5.73 16.15
CA THR A 258 -12.64 5.47 17.43
C THR A 258 -11.21 4.94 17.25
N ALA A 259 -11.01 3.98 16.34
CA ALA A 259 -9.70 3.42 16.05
C ALA A 259 -8.76 4.49 15.46
N ILE A 260 -9.24 5.30 14.51
CA ILE A 260 -8.47 6.38 13.89
C ILE A 260 -8.07 7.44 14.96
N LYS A 261 -9.00 7.94 15.76
CA LYS A 261 -8.72 8.91 16.84
C LYS A 261 -7.70 8.36 17.83
N THR A 262 -7.80 7.08 18.17
CA THR A 262 -6.83 6.44 19.06
C THR A 262 -5.44 6.37 18.44
N LEU A 263 -5.34 6.02 17.16
CA LEU A 263 -4.05 6.04 16.44
C LEU A 263 -3.47 7.45 16.35
N GLU A 264 -4.26 8.44 16.00
CA GLU A 264 -3.84 9.84 15.93
C GLU A 264 -3.26 10.32 17.25
N SER A 265 -3.92 10.00 18.38
CA SER A 265 -3.47 10.38 19.72
C SER A 265 -2.12 9.73 20.09
N ARG A 266 -1.88 8.48 19.66
CA ARG A 266 -0.66 7.72 19.96
C ARG A 266 0.46 7.95 18.94
N LYS A 267 0.10 8.17 17.67
CA LYS A 267 1.02 8.23 16.52
C LYS A 267 1.10 9.63 15.89
N LYS A 268 1.14 10.68 16.70
CA LYS A 268 1.06 12.13 16.35
C LYS A 268 1.86 12.59 15.10
N LYS A 269 2.73 11.75 14.51
CA LYS A 269 3.57 12.10 13.36
C LYS A 269 3.30 11.22 12.12
N LYS A 270 2.33 10.30 12.17
CA LYS A 270 2.01 9.43 11.05
C LYS A 270 0.64 9.76 10.49
N ASN A 271 0.57 9.90 9.18
CA ASN A 271 -0.71 10.04 8.49
C ASN A 271 -1.45 8.71 8.46
N ILE A 272 -2.78 8.77 8.41
CA ILE A 272 -3.65 7.58 8.28
C ILE A 272 -4.37 7.70 6.95
N MET A 273 -4.45 6.59 6.22
CA MET A 273 -5.14 6.50 4.94
C MET A 273 -5.99 5.22 4.89
N ILE A 274 -7.24 5.33 4.47
CA ILE A 274 -7.99 4.16 4.04
C ILE A 274 -7.50 3.81 2.63
N VAL A 275 -6.75 2.72 2.52
CA VAL A 275 -6.12 2.30 1.27
C VAL A 275 -6.94 1.25 0.53
N GLU A 276 -7.91 0.66 1.23
CA GLU A 276 -8.81 -0.34 0.67
C GLU A 276 -10.19 -0.25 1.32
N THR A 277 -11.24 -0.23 0.50
CA THR A 277 -12.63 -0.26 0.95
C THR A 277 -13.53 -0.77 -0.18
N GLY A 278 -14.72 -1.25 0.18
CA GLY A 278 -15.73 -1.71 -0.76
C GLY A 278 -17.03 -2.06 -0.03
N TYR A 279 -18.10 -2.25 -0.81
CA TYR A 279 -19.41 -2.70 -0.36
C TYR A 279 -19.67 -4.13 -0.82
#